data_4deffc8e1d165a2bc11546e3bc564c1e
#
_entry.id   4deffc8e1d165a2bc11546e3bc564c1e
#
_cell.length_a   1.000
_cell.length_b   1.000
_cell.length_c   1.000
_cell.angle_alpha   90.00
_cell.angle_beta   90.00
_cell.angle_gamma   90.00
#
_symmetry.space_group_name_H-M   'P 1'
#
loop_
_entity.id
_entity.type
_entity.pdbx_description
1 polymer ?
#
loop_
_entity_poly.entity_id
_entity_poly.type
_entity_poly.pdbx_seq_one_letter_code
_entity_poly.pdbx_strand_id
1 'polypeptide(L)'
;MAENDDCIFCKVARGKLPANILYKDDHVVAFHDINPQAPVHVLVVPIKHIPDIEAAAEEDGELVGRLFQVAARVAGELRFAKNGYRLVLNNGAGAGQIVPHLHLHVMSGRRFAWPPG
;
A
#
# COMPACT_ATOMS: atom_id res chain seq x y z
N MET A 1 -7.13 -19.47 1.91
CA MET A 1 -6.80 -19.17 0.55
C MET A 1 -6.73 -17.68 0.33
N ALA A 2 -5.61 -17.23 -0.06
CA ALA A 2 -5.37 -15.80 -0.07
C ALA A 2 -5.11 -15.25 -1.46
N GLU A 3 -4.96 -16.10 -2.47
CA GLU A 3 -4.65 -15.63 -3.81
C GLU A 3 -5.90 -15.43 -4.63
N ASN A 4 -5.82 -14.44 -5.51
CA ASN A 4 -6.89 -14.14 -6.45
C ASN A 4 -6.24 -13.86 -7.81
N ASP A 5 -6.47 -14.73 -8.77
CA ASP A 5 -5.81 -14.64 -10.08
C ASP A 5 -6.21 -13.41 -10.87
N ASP A 6 -7.35 -12.80 -10.56
CA ASP A 6 -7.79 -11.57 -11.23
C ASP A 6 -7.28 -10.32 -10.55
N CYS A 7 -6.64 -10.45 -9.39
CA CYS A 7 -6.19 -9.30 -8.62
C CYS A 7 -4.81 -8.85 -9.09
N ILE A 8 -4.69 -7.59 -9.53
CA ILE A 8 -3.41 -7.08 -10.03
C ILE A 8 -2.35 -7.03 -8.92
N PHE A 9 -2.75 -6.75 -7.67
CA PHE A 9 -1.79 -6.70 -6.57
C PHE A 9 -1.34 -8.10 -6.15
N CYS A 10 -2.21 -9.10 -6.25
CA CYS A 10 -1.77 -10.47 -6.06
C CYS A 10 -0.74 -10.85 -7.14
N LYS A 11 -0.97 -10.41 -8.37
CA LYS A 11 -0.02 -10.68 -9.46
C LYS A 11 1.31 -9.99 -9.22
N VAL A 12 1.30 -8.74 -8.76
CA VAL A 12 2.53 -8.03 -8.43
C VAL A 12 3.28 -8.76 -7.31
N ALA A 13 2.54 -9.15 -6.27
CA ALA A 13 3.14 -9.83 -5.11
C ALA A 13 3.79 -11.15 -5.48
N ARG A 14 3.27 -11.83 -6.50
CA ARG A 14 3.80 -13.12 -6.95
C ARG A 14 4.78 -12.99 -8.12
N GLY A 15 5.11 -11.78 -8.52
CA GLY A 15 6.03 -11.54 -9.61
C GLY A 15 5.47 -11.81 -10.99
N LYS A 16 4.16 -11.90 -11.13
CA LYS A 16 3.50 -12.15 -12.41
C LYS A 16 3.25 -10.89 -13.22
N LEU A 17 3.29 -9.72 -12.58
CA LEU A 17 3.23 -8.43 -13.25
C LEU A 17 4.47 -7.65 -12.86
N PRO A 18 5.11 -6.96 -13.82
CA PRO A 18 6.27 -6.13 -13.50
C PRO A 18 5.85 -4.97 -12.61
N ALA A 19 6.70 -4.65 -11.64
CA ALA A 19 6.50 -3.51 -10.76
C ALA A 19 7.87 -3.07 -10.25
N ASN A 20 7.98 -1.79 -9.92
CA ASN A 20 9.20 -1.26 -9.34
C ASN A 20 9.15 -1.47 -7.84
N ILE A 21 9.64 -2.64 -7.40
CA ILE A 21 9.54 -3.08 -6.02
C ILE A 21 10.61 -2.43 -5.16
N LEU A 22 10.19 -1.86 -4.04
CA LEU A 22 11.07 -1.19 -3.08
C LEU A 22 11.38 -2.05 -1.86
N TYR A 23 10.44 -2.92 -1.50
CA TYR A 23 10.56 -3.77 -0.31
C TYR A 23 9.70 -5.00 -0.50
N LYS A 24 10.19 -6.14 -0.05
CA LYS A 24 9.41 -7.36 -0.06
C LYS A 24 9.89 -8.29 1.04
N ASP A 25 8.94 -8.87 1.75
CA ASP A 25 9.21 -9.98 2.67
C ASP A 25 8.13 -11.05 2.48
N ASP A 26 8.02 -11.98 3.42
CA ASP A 26 7.06 -13.09 3.27
C ASP A 26 5.61 -12.65 3.39
N HIS A 27 5.35 -11.44 3.85
CA HIS A 27 3.99 -10.99 4.16
C HIS A 27 3.57 -9.71 3.46
N VAL A 28 4.52 -8.87 3.07
CA VAL A 28 4.24 -7.51 2.59
C VAL A 28 5.13 -7.19 1.40
N VAL A 29 4.57 -6.47 0.43
CA VAL A 29 5.36 -5.92 -0.68
C VAL A 29 5.04 -4.44 -0.83
N ALA A 30 6.07 -3.64 -1.12
CA ALA A 30 5.92 -2.21 -1.37
C ALA A 30 6.51 -1.90 -2.74
N PHE A 31 5.80 -1.10 -3.54
CA PHE A 31 6.23 -0.77 -4.88
C PHE A 31 5.69 0.61 -5.31
N HIS A 32 6.31 1.19 -6.33
CA HIS A 32 5.86 2.48 -6.85
C HIS A 32 4.51 2.36 -7.54
N ASP A 33 3.62 3.33 -7.28
CA ASP A 33 2.36 3.43 -7.99
C ASP A 33 2.66 3.86 -9.43
N ILE A 34 2.07 3.19 -10.42
CA ILE A 34 2.29 3.51 -11.83
C ILE A 34 1.53 4.77 -12.26
N ASN A 35 0.61 5.25 -11.44
CA ASN A 35 -0.14 6.47 -11.68
C ASN A 35 0.04 7.39 -10.47
N PRO A 36 1.26 7.91 -10.25
CA PRO A 36 1.57 8.63 -9.02
C PRO A 36 0.80 9.95 -8.91
N GLN A 37 0.32 10.22 -7.70
CA GLN A 37 -0.39 11.45 -7.37
C GLN A 37 0.50 12.41 -6.58
N ALA A 38 1.77 12.07 -6.44
CA ALA A 38 2.79 12.89 -5.79
C ALA A 38 4.15 12.47 -6.35
N PRO A 39 5.20 13.29 -6.19
CA PRO A 39 6.55 12.91 -6.64
C PRO A 39 7.02 11.58 -6.06
N VAL A 40 6.60 11.25 -4.84
CA VAL A 40 6.77 9.92 -4.28
C VAL A 40 5.37 9.38 -4.01
N HIS A 41 5.07 8.23 -4.59
CA HIS A 41 3.79 7.56 -4.36
C HIS A 41 4.03 6.06 -4.36
N VAL A 42 4.03 5.48 -3.16
CA VAL A 42 4.31 4.07 -2.94
C VAL A 42 3.04 3.39 -2.46
N LEU A 43 2.85 2.15 -2.88
CA LEU A 43 1.78 1.29 -2.37
C LEU A 43 2.39 0.20 -1.51
N VAL A 44 1.81 -0.02 -0.35
CA VAL A 44 2.22 -1.11 0.55
C VAL A 44 1.04 -2.06 0.66
N VAL A 45 1.24 -3.30 0.26
CA VAL A 45 0.14 -4.28 0.21
C VAL A 45 0.53 -5.57 0.92
N PRO A 46 -0.44 -6.25 1.54
CA PRO A 46 -0.18 -7.59 2.06
C PRO A 46 -0.15 -8.58 0.91
N ILE A 47 0.67 -9.63 1.04
CA ILE A 47 0.67 -10.71 0.04
C ILE A 47 -0.64 -11.48 0.12
N LYS A 48 -1.14 -11.70 1.34
CA LYS A 48 -2.46 -12.29 1.55
C LYS A 48 -3.52 -11.39 0.92
N HIS A 49 -4.42 -11.98 0.14
CA HIS A 49 -5.50 -11.21 -0.47
C HIS A 49 -6.57 -10.88 0.56
N ILE A 50 -6.62 -9.62 0.98
CA ILE A 50 -7.66 -9.07 1.83
C ILE A 50 -8.30 -7.96 1.01
N PRO A 51 -9.60 -8.02 0.69
CA PRO A 51 -10.19 -7.03 -0.24
C PRO A 51 -10.12 -5.59 0.26
N ASP A 52 -10.40 -5.36 1.54
CA ASP A 52 -10.36 -4.02 2.14
C ASP A 52 -10.19 -4.16 3.65
N ILE A 53 -10.08 -3.02 4.34
CA ILE A 53 -9.85 -3.06 5.79
C ILE A 53 -11.09 -3.60 6.53
N GLU A 54 -12.27 -3.38 5.99
CA GLU A 54 -13.51 -3.88 6.60
C GLU A 54 -13.53 -5.40 6.59
N ALA A 55 -12.96 -6.03 5.56
CA ALA A 55 -12.93 -7.49 5.43
C ALA A 55 -11.79 -8.12 6.23
N ALA A 56 -10.86 -7.33 6.75
CA ALA A 56 -9.76 -7.86 7.52
C ALA A 56 -10.29 -8.49 8.81
N ALA A 57 -9.82 -9.70 9.11
CA ALA A 57 -10.22 -10.39 10.34
C ALA A 57 -9.40 -9.87 11.51
N GLU A 58 -9.86 -10.16 12.72
CA GLU A 58 -9.12 -9.77 13.92
C GLU A 58 -7.71 -10.34 13.91
N GLU A 59 -7.57 -11.56 13.41
CA GLU A 59 -6.27 -12.23 13.32
C GLU A 59 -5.31 -11.56 12.33
N ASP A 60 -5.80 -10.70 11.45
CA ASP A 60 -4.97 -9.96 10.51
C ASP A 60 -4.38 -8.67 11.09
N GLY A 61 -4.63 -8.40 12.39
CA GLY A 61 -4.21 -7.15 13.01
C GLY A 61 -2.72 -6.90 12.92
N GLU A 62 -1.89 -7.93 13.15
CA GLU A 62 -0.45 -7.78 13.03
C GLU A 62 -0.03 -7.46 11.60
N LEU A 63 -0.67 -8.10 10.63
CA LEU A 63 -0.38 -7.86 9.22
C LEU A 63 -0.73 -6.43 8.83
N VAL A 64 -1.88 -5.95 9.27
CA VAL A 64 -2.30 -4.56 9.00
C VAL A 64 -1.30 -3.58 9.63
N GLY A 65 -0.91 -3.82 10.88
CA GLY A 65 0.09 -2.98 11.54
C GLY A 65 1.41 -2.98 10.80
N ARG A 66 1.79 -4.12 10.25
CA ARG A 66 3.03 -4.25 9.51
C ARG A 66 3.05 -3.40 8.23
N LEU A 67 1.89 -3.19 7.61
CA LEU A 67 1.83 -2.29 6.44
C LEU A 67 2.34 -0.90 6.82
N PHE A 68 1.94 -0.40 7.98
CA PHE A 68 2.37 0.92 8.45
C PHE A 68 3.85 0.93 8.83
N GLN A 69 4.33 -0.16 9.43
CA GLN A 69 5.76 -0.28 9.77
C GLN A 69 6.62 -0.29 8.51
N VAL A 70 6.19 -1.01 7.48
CA VAL A 70 6.90 -1.07 6.20
C VAL A 70 6.88 0.30 5.53
N ALA A 71 5.75 1.02 5.59
CA ALA A 71 5.66 2.38 5.05
C ALA A 71 6.71 3.29 5.70
N ALA A 72 6.83 3.24 7.03
CA ALA A 72 7.81 4.04 7.75
C ALA A 72 9.24 3.63 7.38
N ARG A 73 9.49 2.34 7.23
CA ARG A 73 10.82 1.84 6.84
C ARG A 73 11.21 2.31 5.45
N VAL A 74 10.30 2.24 4.49
CA VAL A 74 10.55 2.69 3.12
C VAL A 74 10.82 4.20 3.12
N ALA A 75 10.05 4.98 3.89
CA ALA A 75 10.25 6.41 3.98
C ALA A 75 11.64 6.75 4.50
N GLY A 76 12.12 5.98 5.48
CA GLY A 76 13.47 6.18 6.01
C GLY A 76 14.55 5.80 5.02
N GLU A 77 14.40 4.64 4.38
CA GLU A 77 15.39 4.13 3.44
C GLU A 77 15.51 4.98 2.18
N LEU A 78 14.38 5.46 1.67
CA LEU A 78 14.37 6.34 0.49
C LEU A 78 14.55 7.81 0.86
N ARG A 79 14.72 8.11 2.16
CA ARG A 79 15.06 9.44 2.68
C ARG A 79 14.00 10.51 2.45
N PHE A 80 12.73 10.14 2.34
CA PHE A 80 11.69 11.16 2.25
C PHE A 80 10.96 11.38 3.57
N ALA A 81 11.33 10.65 4.63
CA ALA A 81 10.67 10.78 5.93
C ALA A 81 10.78 12.20 6.49
N LYS A 82 11.93 12.86 6.28
CA LYS A 82 12.15 14.22 6.80
C LYS A 82 11.22 15.25 6.20
N ASN A 83 10.79 15.03 4.96
CA ASN A 83 9.88 15.94 4.27
C ASN A 83 8.44 15.75 4.70
N GLY A 84 8.19 14.72 5.48
CA GLY A 84 6.85 14.34 5.83
C GLY A 84 6.20 13.51 4.73
N TYR A 85 5.23 12.70 5.11
CA TYR A 85 4.50 11.91 4.12
C TYR A 85 3.08 11.67 4.65
N ARG A 86 2.17 11.44 3.74
CA ARG A 86 0.77 11.16 4.07
C ARG A 86 0.50 9.70 3.78
N LEU A 87 -0.16 9.05 4.73
CA LEU A 87 -0.65 7.68 4.58
C LEU A 87 -2.15 7.71 4.35
N VAL A 88 -2.62 6.99 3.32
CA VAL A 88 -4.03 6.94 3.00
C VAL A 88 -4.42 5.49 2.77
N LEU A 89 -5.48 5.06 3.46
CA LEU A 89 -6.05 3.74 3.26
C LEU A 89 -7.54 3.92 3.01
N ASN A 90 -7.99 3.62 1.79
CA ASN A 90 -9.36 3.77 1.38
C ASN A 90 -10.11 2.46 1.56
N ASN A 91 -11.32 2.52 2.09
CA ASN A 91 -12.19 1.36 2.19
C ASN A 91 -13.45 1.59 1.38
N GLY A 92 -13.60 0.85 0.30
CA GLY A 92 -14.79 0.89 -0.52
C GLY A 92 -14.75 1.94 -1.62
N ALA A 93 -15.62 1.78 -2.60
CA ALA A 93 -15.66 2.62 -3.79
C ALA A 93 -15.96 4.09 -3.44
N GLY A 94 -16.84 4.33 -2.47
CA GLY A 94 -17.19 5.69 -2.06
C GLY A 94 -16.03 6.46 -1.47
N ALA A 95 -15.00 5.77 -0.98
CA ALA A 95 -13.78 6.40 -0.45
C ALA A 95 -12.68 6.48 -1.50
N GLY A 96 -12.90 5.96 -2.71
CA GLY A 96 -11.92 5.99 -3.77
C GLY A 96 -11.07 4.73 -3.90
N GLN A 97 -11.49 3.63 -3.29
CA GLN A 97 -10.78 2.37 -3.46
C GLN A 97 -11.13 1.78 -4.82
N ILE A 98 -10.12 1.69 -5.69
CA ILE A 98 -10.30 1.18 -7.05
C ILE A 98 -9.97 -0.31 -7.12
N VAL A 99 -8.87 -0.72 -6.46
CA VAL A 99 -8.43 -2.12 -6.49
C VAL A 99 -8.92 -2.82 -5.22
N PRO A 100 -9.70 -3.94 -5.37
CA PRO A 100 -10.21 -4.66 -4.19
C PRO A 100 -9.17 -5.60 -3.59
N HIS A 101 -8.08 -5.02 -3.15
CA HIS A 101 -6.98 -5.64 -2.42
C HIS A 101 -6.40 -4.57 -1.52
N LEU A 102 -6.44 -4.81 -0.24
CA LEU A 102 -6.01 -3.84 0.78
C LEU A 102 -4.67 -3.21 0.40
N HIS A 103 -4.60 -1.90 0.39
CA HIS A 103 -3.35 -1.21 0.09
C HIS A 103 -3.28 0.13 0.81
N LEU A 104 -2.08 0.43 1.26
CA LEU A 104 -1.77 1.67 1.95
C LEU A 104 -0.98 2.55 0.99
N HIS A 105 -1.51 3.75 0.71
CA HIS A 105 -0.79 4.75 -0.07
C HIS A 105 0.19 5.48 0.81
N VAL A 106 1.41 5.68 0.32
CA VAL A 106 2.44 6.49 0.98
C VAL A 106 2.84 7.56 0.00
N MET A 107 2.54 8.81 0.30
CA MET A 107 2.79 9.91 -0.63
C MET A 107 3.65 10.98 0.02
N SER A 108 4.60 11.51 -0.75
CA SER A 108 5.52 12.55 -0.28
C SER A 108 5.99 13.39 -1.45
N GLY A 109 6.72 14.47 -1.14
CA GLY A 109 7.35 15.28 -2.16
C GLY A 109 6.54 16.48 -2.60
N ARG A 110 5.37 16.69 -2.04
CA ARG A 110 4.58 17.90 -2.21
C ARG A 110 3.82 18.18 -0.93
N ARG A 111 3.25 19.36 -0.86
CA ARG A 111 2.42 19.73 0.28
C ARG A 111 1.05 19.09 0.17
N PHE A 112 0.56 18.58 1.28
CA PHE A 112 -0.79 18.00 1.38
C PHE A 112 -1.63 18.90 2.28
N ALA A 113 -2.79 19.29 1.77
CA ALA A 113 -3.65 20.22 2.47
C ALA A 113 -4.60 19.50 3.44
N TRP A 114 -5.26 20.29 4.24
CA TRP A 114 -6.32 19.83 5.10
C TRP A 114 -7.58 20.65 4.79
N PRO A 115 -8.78 20.03 4.63
CA PRO A 115 -9.07 18.59 4.79
C PRO A 115 -8.42 17.73 3.71
N PRO A 116 -8.26 16.42 3.97
CA PRO A 116 -7.47 15.54 3.11
C PRO A 116 -8.11 15.14 1.78
N GLY A 117 -9.36 15.49 1.56
CA GLY A 117 -10.02 15.10 0.32
C GLY A 117 -10.89 16.15 -0.28
#